data_efc07da3a5910cd1ae77967f97499c2f
#
_entry.id   efc07da3a5910cd1ae77967f97499c2f
#
_cell.length_a   1.000
_cell.length_b   1.000
_cell.length_c   1.000
_cell.angle_alpha   90.00
_cell.angle_beta   90.00
_cell.angle_gamma   90.00
#
_symmetry.space_group_name_H-M   'P 1'
#
loop_
_entity.id
_entity.type
_entity.pdbx_description
1 polymer ?
#
loop_
_entity_poly.entity_id
_entity_poly.type
_entity_poly.pdbx_seq_one_letter_code
_entity_poly.pdbx_strand_id
1 'polypeptide(L)'
;MFLLGQAMHVELKFVTPNALAQIGEYAGICYNSNLEEGTCIKRAISCKDKGHLATLRFAHATFHVSGISRTCSHQFVRSKHLDFLQRSQRYCNETEAEFVVPTKDPDIAAIITASYQDSL
;
A
#
# COMPACT_ATOMS: atom_id res chain seq x y z
N MET A 1 26.60 -13.10 4.53
CA MET A 1 26.07 -13.03 3.15
C MET A 1 25.20 -11.78 3.07
N PHE A 2 25.73 -10.74 2.45
CA PHE A 2 25.01 -9.49 2.35
C PHE A 2 24.04 -9.57 1.16
N LEU A 3 22.76 -9.56 1.44
CA LEU A 3 21.75 -9.37 0.41
C LEU A 3 21.76 -7.89 -0.01
N LEU A 4 22.55 -7.60 -1.03
CA LEU A 4 22.49 -6.32 -1.73
C LEU A 4 21.06 -6.11 -2.24
N GLY A 5 20.37 -5.18 -1.62
CA GLY A 5 19.13 -4.61 -2.11
C GLY A 5 17.99 -5.59 -2.30
N GLN A 6 17.24 -5.89 -1.24
CA GLN A 6 15.90 -6.45 -1.48
C GLN A 6 15.11 -5.50 -2.37
N ALA A 7 14.60 -6.04 -3.47
CA ALA A 7 13.65 -5.30 -4.30
C ALA A 7 12.40 -5.00 -3.46
N MET A 8 11.84 -3.80 -3.64
CA MET A 8 10.54 -3.46 -3.07
C MET A 8 9.51 -4.53 -3.47
N HIS A 9 8.78 -5.01 -2.48
CA HIS A 9 7.72 -5.99 -2.67
C HIS A 9 6.40 -5.45 -2.16
N VAL A 10 5.34 -5.63 -2.94
CA VAL A 10 3.97 -5.26 -2.59
C VAL A 10 3.09 -6.48 -2.75
N GLU A 11 2.44 -6.88 -1.67
CA GLU A 11 1.54 -8.02 -1.63
C GLU A 11 0.12 -7.57 -1.28
N LEU A 12 -0.85 -7.94 -2.10
CA LEU A 12 -2.27 -7.73 -1.78
C LEU A 12 -2.69 -8.75 -0.72
N LYS A 13 -3.12 -8.27 0.45
CA LYS A 13 -3.60 -9.11 1.57
C LYS A 13 -5.12 -9.27 1.56
N PHE A 14 -5.84 -8.25 1.17
CA PHE A 14 -7.29 -8.24 1.15
C PHE A 14 -7.79 -7.25 0.09
N VAL A 15 -8.88 -7.60 -0.53
CA VAL A 15 -9.70 -6.70 -1.33
C VAL A 15 -11.16 -7.02 -1.09
N THR A 16 -12.01 -6.01 -1.03
CA THR A 16 -13.47 -6.19 -0.91
C THR A 16 -13.98 -7.10 -2.03
N PRO A 17 -14.62 -8.24 -1.72
CA PRO A 17 -15.18 -9.13 -2.74
C PRO A 17 -16.21 -8.38 -3.60
N ASN A 18 -16.18 -8.60 -4.92
CA ASN A 18 -17.10 -7.96 -5.87
C ASN A 18 -17.22 -6.43 -5.69
N ALA A 19 -16.10 -5.77 -5.42
CA ALA A 19 -16.07 -4.36 -5.02
C ALA A 19 -16.85 -3.43 -5.96
N LEU A 20 -16.72 -3.60 -7.27
CA LEU A 20 -17.46 -2.78 -8.23
C LEU A 20 -18.97 -2.98 -8.14
N ALA A 21 -19.43 -4.20 -7.98
CA ALA A 21 -20.84 -4.51 -7.83
C ALA A 21 -21.40 -3.89 -6.53
N GLN A 22 -20.67 -4.01 -5.42
CA GLN A 22 -21.08 -3.42 -4.14
C GLN A 22 -21.13 -1.89 -4.20
N ILE A 23 -20.11 -1.24 -4.76
CA ILE A 23 -20.10 0.23 -4.95
C ILE A 23 -21.33 0.66 -5.75
N GLY A 24 -21.61 -0.04 -6.85
CA GLY A 24 -22.75 0.29 -7.71
C GLY A 24 -24.10 0.00 -7.06
N GLU A 25 -24.20 -1.05 -6.24
CA GLU A 25 -25.38 -1.38 -5.44
C GLU A 25 -25.70 -0.25 -4.46
N TYR A 26 -24.71 0.15 -3.63
CA TYR A 26 -24.90 1.18 -2.63
C TYR A 26 -25.24 2.54 -3.28
N ALA A 27 -24.58 2.89 -4.36
CA ALA A 27 -24.94 4.08 -5.14
C ALA A 27 -26.38 3.97 -5.72
N GLY A 28 -26.79 2.76 -6.11
CA GLY A 28 -28.15 2.52 -6.62
C GLY A 28 -29.24 2.64 -5.58
N ILE A 29 -28.99 2.23 -4.35
CA ILE A 29 -29.92 2.35 -3.22
C ILE A 29 -30.33 3.80 -3.00
N CYS A 30 -29.38 4.75 -3.10
CA CYS A 30 -29.66 6.17 -2.92
C CYS A 30 -30.69 6.73 -3.92
N TYR A 31 -30.85 6.09 -5.08
CA TYR A 31 -31.75 6.52 -6.16
C TYR A 31 -32.87 5.53 -6.44
N ASN A 32 -33.06 4.54 -5.57
CA ASN A 32 -34.04 3.45 -5.77
C ASN A 32 -33.92 2.81 -7.16
N SER A 33 -32.69 2.58 -7.61
CA SER A 33 -32.36 2.07 -8.93
C SER A 33 -32.29 0.53 -8.95
N ASN A 34 -32.28 -0.07 -10.15
CA ASN A 34 -32.06 -1.49 -10.34
C ASN A 34 -30.73 -1.95 -9.73
N LEU A 35 -30.76 -3.02 -8.93
CA LEU A 35 -29.61 -3.59 -8.21
C LEU A 35 -29.06 -4.88 -8.84
N GLU A 36 -29.39 -5.15 -10.09
CA GLU A 36 -28.76 -6.24 -10.85
C GLU A 36 -27.26 -6.02 -10.96
N GLU A 37 -26.46 -7.07 -10.77
CA GLU A 37 -24.99 -7.00 -10.69
C GLU A 37 -24.35 -6.29 -11.89
N GLY A 38 -24.73 -6.65 -13.12
CA GLY A 38 -24.18 -6.02 -14.32
C GLY A 38 -24.51 -4.52 -14.41
N THR A 39 -25.69 -4.09 -13.94
CA THR A 39 -26.08 -2.68 -13.85
C THR A 39 -25.31 -1.96 -12.75
N CYS A 40 -25.10 -2.63 -11.61
CA CYS A 40 -24.30 -2.10 -10.51
C CYS A 40 -22.83 -1.83 -10.93
N ILE A 41 -22.20 -2.77 -11.63
CA ILE A 41 -20.84 -2.60 -12.14
C ILE A 41 -20.74 -1.38 -13.08
N LYS A 42 -21.64 -1.25 -14.02
CA LYS A 42 -21.70 -0.09 -14.94
C LYS A 42 -21.88 1.23 -14.18
N ARG A 43 -22.74 1.22 -13.16
CA ARG A 43 -22.98 2.40 -12.29
C ARG A 43 -21.73 2.78 -11.50
N ALA A 44 -20.99 1.82 -10.93
CA ALA A 44 -19.75 2.06 -10.22
C ALA A 44 -18.72 2.75 -11.12
N ILE A 45 -18.54 2.26 -12.34
CA ILE A 45 -17.65 2.85 -13.35
C ILE A 45 -18.10 4.28 -13.69
N SER A 46 -19.40 4.48 -13.93
CA SER A 46 -19.96 5.79 -14.20
C SER A 46 -19.75 6.78 -13.03
N CYS A 47 -19.92 6.33 -11.79
CA CYS A 47 -19.65 7.15 -10.61
C CYS A 47 -18.18 7.61 -10.56
N LYS A 48 -17.25 6.70 -10.81
CA LYS A 48 -15.82 7.03 -10.88
C LYS A 48 -15.54 8.06 -11.99
N ASP A 49 -16.04 7.82 -13.18
CA ASP A 49 -15.76 8.66 -14.36
C ASP A 49 -16.36 10.07 -14.23
N LYS A 50 -17.46 10.19 -13.49
CA LYS A 50 -18.10 11.47 -13.18
C LYS A 50 -17.55 12.17 -11.92
N GLY A 51 -16.55 11.58 -11.27
CA GLY A 51 -15.94 12.15 -10.07
C GLY A 51 -16.75 11.98 -8.78
N HIS A 52 -17.75 11.10 -8.74
CA HIS A 52 -18.51 10.75 -7.53
C HIS A 52 -17.69 9.82 -6.63
N LEU A 53 -16.54 10.29 -6.16
CA LEU A 53 -15.52 9.48 -5.47
C LEU A 53 -15.95 8.99 -4.09
N ALA A 54 -16.98 9.60 -3.48
CA ALA A 54 -17.50 9.17 -2.18
C ALA A 54 -17.99 7.70 -2.21
N THR A 55 -18.51 7.24 -3.34
CA THR A 55 -18.97 5.86 -3.50
C THR A 55 -17.83 4.83 -3.44
N LEU A 56 -16.61 5.23 -3.80
CA LEU A 56 -15.43 4.35 -3.76
C LEU A 56 -15.00 4.00 -2.34
N ARG A 57 -15.45 4.76 -1.32
CA ARG A 57 -15.12 4.52 0.10
C ARG A 57 -15.73 3.23 0.66
N PHE A 58 -16.65 2.61 -0.05
CA PHE A 58 -17.23 1.31 0.32
C PHE A 58 -16.45 0.10 -0.15
N ALA A 59 -15.33 0.32 -0.84
CA ALA A 59 -14.39 -0.72 -1.20
C ALA A 59 -13.04 -0.47 -0.53
N HIS A 60 -12.44 -1.56 -0.03
CA HIS A 60 -11.18 -1.52 0.69
C HIS A 60 -10.20 -2.51 0.08
N ALA A 61 -8.92 -2.14 0.10
CA ALA A 61 -7.82 -3.04 -0.20
C ALA A 61 -6.72 -2.86 0.85
N THR A 62 -6.13 -3.97 1.27
CA THR A 62 -5.02 -3.99 2.22
C THR A 62 -3.79 -4.56 1.56
N PHE A 63 -2.68 -3.88 1.68
CA PHE A 63 -1.40 -4.29 1.11
C PHE A 63 -0.34 -4.43 2.20
N HIS A 64 0.51 -5.44 2.04
CA HIS A 64 1.76 -5.52 2.78
C HIS A 64 2.89 -5.01 1.87
N VAL A 65 3.61 -4.00 2.34
CA VAL A 65 4.74 -3.41 1.61
C VAL A 65 6.01 -3.69 2.39
N SER A 66 7.01 -4.23 1.71
CA SER A 66 8.33 -4.53 2.28
C SER A 66 9.46 -4.12 1.33
N GLY A 67 10.70 -4.10 1.83
CA GLY A 67 11.86 -3.71 1.03
C GLY A 67 11.91 -2.21 0.70
N ILE A 68 11.25 -1.36 1.49
CA ILE A 68 11.36 0.10 1.41
C ILE A 68 12.15 0.66 2.58
N SER A 69 12.87 1.75 2.36
CA SER A 69 13.62 2.41 3.42
C SER A 69 12.69 3.09 4.44
N ARG A 70 13.21 3.34 5.66
CA ARG A 70 12.49 4.11 6.68
C ARG A 70 12.15 5.53 6.18
N THR A 71 13.04 6.15 5.44
CA THR A 71 12.78 7.46 4.83
C THR A 71 11.61 7.41 3.86
N CYS A 72 11.56 6.39 3.01
CA CYS A 72 10.43 6.17 2.11
C CYS A 72 9.13 5.95 2.88
N SER A 73 9.12 5.06 3.87
CA SER A 73 7.92 4.77 4.67
C SER A 73 7.44 6.00 5.45
N HIS A 74 8.33 6.82 5.99
CA HIS A 74 7.99 8.07 6.68
C HIS A 74 7.30 9.09 5.77
N GLN A 75 7.64 9.13 4.48
CA GLN A 75 6.93 9.96 3.52
C GLN A 75 5.58 9.34 3.15
N PHE A 76 5.55 8.02 2.98
CA PHE A 76 4.36 7.30 2.57
C PHE A 76 3.23 7.36 3.62
N VAL A 77 3.54 7.21 4.93
CA VAL A 77 2.55 7.27 6.01
C VAL A 77 1.91 8.67 6.20
N ARG A 78 2.39 9.68 5.51
CA ARG A 78 1.78 11.02 5.49
C ARG A 78 0.61 11.16 4.51
N SER A 79 0.32 10.14 3.72
CA SER A 79 -0.80 10.14 2.78
C SER A 79 -2.13 10.20 3.52
N LYS A 80 -2.96 11.21 3.22
CA LYS A 80 -4.16 11.53 4.01
C LYS A 80 -5.33 10.57 3.84
N HIS A 81 -5.32 9.75 2.80
CA HIS A 81 -6.45 8.88 2.43
C HIS A 81 -6.17 7.40 2.62
N LEU A 82 -5.11 7.08 3.35
CA LEU A 82 -4.67 5.72 3.62
C LEU A 82 -4.44 5.56 5.12
N ASP A 83 -4.74 4.38 5.64
CA ASP A 83 -4.41 3.99 7.00
C ASP A 83 -3.17 3.10 6.99
N PHE A 84 -2.32 3.24 7.99
CA PHE A 84 -1.02 2.59 8.03
C PHE A 84 -0.76 1.89 9.36
N LEU A 85 -0.19 0.70 9.27
CA LEU A 85 0.52 0.05 10.37
C LEU A 85 1.98 -0.12 9.93
N GLN A 86 2.90 0.44 10.70
CA GLN A 86 4.32 0.41 10.40
C GLN A 86 5.06 -0.37 11.48
N ARG A 87 6.06 -1.20 11.06
CA ARG A 87 6.95 -1.90 11.99
C ARG A 87 7.60 -0.92 12.96
N SER A 88 7.50 -1.20 14.24
CA SER A 88 8.04 -0.36 15.30
C SER A 88 9.49 -0.73 15.61
N GLN A 89 10.39 0.23 15.51
CA GLN A 89 11.77 0.09 15.96
C GLN A 89 11.94 0.06 17.49
N ARG A 90 10.88 0.37 18.24
CA ARG A 90 10.89 0.30 19.71
C ARG A 90 10.66 -1.11 20.24
N TYR A 91 9.89 -1.91 19.50
CA TYR A 91 9.46 -3.24 19.95
C TYR A 91 10.06 -4.37 19.13
N CYS A 92 10.70 -4.08 18.00
CA CYS A 92 11.38 -5.06 17.19
C CYS A 92 12.88 -4.91 17.34
N ASN A 93 13.58 -6.04 17.49
CA ASN A 93 15.03 -6.05 17.41
C ASN A 93 15.44 -5.84 15.95
N GLU A 94 16.17 -4.77 15.69
CA GLU A 94 16.62 -4.39 14.35
C GLU A 94 18.07 -4.79 14.06
N THR A 95 18.77 -5.46 14.99
CA THR A 95 20.18 -5.88 14.80
C THR A 95 20.35 -6.89 13.66
N GLU A 96 19.32 -7.69 13.39
CA GLU A 96 19.27 -8.63 12.27
C GLU A 96 18.35 -8.17 11.13
N ALA A 97 17.84 -6.95 11.21
CA ALA A 97 16.92 -6.43 10.21
C ALA A 97 17.67 -6.16 8.90
N GLU A 98 17.01 -6.51 7.81
CA GLU A 98 17.48 -6.11 6.48
C GLU A 98 17.30 -4.60 6.32
N PHE A 99 18.27 -3.94 5.70
CA PHE A 99 18.19 -2.53 5.40
C PHE A 99 18.32 -2.27 3.90
N VAL A 100 17.73 -1.19 3.44
CA VAL A 100 17.71 -0.82 2.03
C VAL A 100 18.95 0.02 1.71
N VAL A 101 19.76 -0.46 0.78
CA VAL A 101 20.88 0.31 0.23
C VAL A 101 20.39 1.09 -1.00
N PRO A 102 20.34 2.42 -0.96
CA PRO A 102 19.67 3.22 -1.98
C PRO A 102 20.53 3.49 -3.23
N THR A 103 21.49 2.62 -3.53
CA THR A 103 22.40 2.77 -4.66
C THR A 103 22.71 1.43 -5.31
N LYS A 104 22.99 1.47 -6.61
CA LYS A 104 23.51 0.32 -7.38
C LYS A 104 25.03 0.35 -7.52
N ASP A 105 25.68 1.45 -7.12
CA ASP A 105 27.13 1.57 -7.12
C ASP A 105 27.71 0.72 -6.00
N PRO A 106 28.58 -0.28 -6.30
CA PRO A 106 29.09 -1.22 -5.32
C PRO A 106 30.02 -0.58 -4.27
N ASP A 107 30.75 0.45 -4.64
CA ASP A 107 31.67 1.13 -3.72
C ASP A 107 30.89 1.97 -2.70
N ILE A 108 29.91 2.70 -3.17
CA ILE A 108 28.99 3.47 -2.30
C ILE A 108 28.17 2.53 -1.41
N ALA A 109 27.69 1.43 -1.97
CA ALA A 109 26.94 0.41 -1.22
C ALA A 109 27.78 -0.19 -0.09
N ALA A 110 29.05 -0.47 -0.33
CA ALA A 110 29.98 -0.98 0.68
C ALA A 110 30.19 0.01 1.84
N ILE A 111 30.36 1.30 1.53
CA ILE A 111 30.50 2.36 2.54
C ILE A 111 29.24 2.49 3.40
N ILE A 112 28.07 2.52 2.79
CA ILE A 112 26.78 2.60 3.49
C ILE A 112 26.59 1.38 4.40
N THR A 113 26.89 0.19 3.90
CA THR A 113 26.76 -1.07 4.65
C THR A 113 27.69 -1.09 5.86
N ALA A 114 28.94 -0.71 5.71
CA ALA A 114 29.90 -0.65 6.80
C ALA A 114 29.44 0.36 7.87
N SER A 115 29.04 1.56 7.47
CA SER A 115 28.53 2.60 8.38
C SER A 115 27.29 2.15 9.15
N TYR A 116 26.38 1.41 8.51
CA TYR A 116 25.19 0.88 9.19
C TYR A 116 25.59 -0.15 10.25
N GLN A 117 26.50 -1.07 9.94
CA GLN A 117 26.98 -2.07 10.88
C GLN A 117 27.70 -1.48 12.09
N ASP A 118 28.50 -0.44 11.89
CA ASP A 118 29.18 0.27 12.97
C ASP A 118 28.21 1.03 13.89
N SER A 119 26.96 1.24 13.46
CA SER A 119 25.91 1.94 14.22
C SER A 119 25.04 1.02 15.07
N LEU A 120 25.14 -0.30 14.89
CA LEU A 120 24.38 -1.31 15.63
C LEU A 120 25.04 -1.65 16.97
#